data_c209d388ad467249023adfda69f6b007
#
_entry.id   c209d388ad467249023adfda69f6b007
#
_cell.length_a   1.000
_cell.length_b   1.000
_cell.length_c   1.000
_cell.angle_alpha   90.00
_cell.angle_beta   90.00
_cell.angle_gamma   90.00
#
_symmetry.space_group_name_H-M   'P 1'
#
loop_
_entity.id
_entity.type
_entity.pdbx_description
1 polymer ?
#
loop_
_entity_poly.entity_id
_entity_poly.type
_entity_poly.pdbx_seq_one_letter_code
_entity_poly.pdbx_strand_id
1 'polypeptide(L)'
;PNGSGKTTLFNSIVGTHPIDQGSIIFDNTEVSEMPVPAVAKLGLLRTFQQTKIYTKLNCVENMLISHKASDSGFIFAKIPTDLTEKAENLLNFVGLYQKRNLRAGDLSFGQQKLLELAMALMNEPEMLLLDEPTAGINPTLINGIIDRLIKINKDYGITLLVIEHNMKVIMSLAQKIFCLAHGKMLAEG
;
A
#
# COMPACT_ATOMS: atom_id res chain seq x y z
N PRO A 1 3.57 20.80 2.50
CA PRO A 1 5.01 21.06 2.55
C PRO A 1 5.73 19.90 3.23
N ASN A 2 7.03 19.71 2.96
CA ASN A 2 7.86 18.79 3.71
C ASN A 2 7.91 19.25 5.18
N GLY A 3 8.02 18.30 6.12
CA GLY A 3 8.00 18.60 7.56
C GLY A 3 6.64 18.96 8.15
N SER A 4 5.55 18.83 7.41
CA SER A 4 4.18 19.12 7.92
C SER A 4 3.59 18.03 8.84
N GLY A 5 4.29 16.92 9.09
CA GLY A 5 3.83 15.84 9.98
C GLY A 5 3.10 14.69 9.30
N LYS A 6 2.94 14.66 7.97
CA LYS A 6 2.18 13.63 7.24
C LYS A 6 2.71 12.20 7.47
N THR A 7 4.02 12.01 7.30
CA THR A 7 4.66 10.71 7.52
C THR A 7 4.61 10.29 8.99
N THR A 8 4.71 11.24 9.92
CA THR A 8 4.53 10.99 11.36
C THR A 8 3.10 10.50 11.63
N LEU A 9 2.09 11.17 11.07
CA LEU A 9 0.69 10.74 11.16
C LEU A 9 0.51 9.31 10.64
N PHE A 10 1.05 8.98 9.46
CA PHE A 10 0.99 7.62 8.92
C PHE A 10 1.67 6.60 9.85
N ASN A 11 2.84 6.94 10.41
CA ASN A 11 3.55 6.10 11.37
C ASN A 11 2.69 5.82 12.61
N SER A 12 2.00 6.83 13.14
CA SER A 12 1.11 6.67 14.30
C SER A 12 -0.10 5.82 13.97
N ILE A 13 -0.75 6.04 12.80
CA ILE A 13 -1.93 5.26 12.38
C ILE A 13 -1.62 3.77 12.29
N VAL A 14 -0.45 3.37 11.80
CA VAL A 14 -0.08 1.95 11.67
C VAL A 14 0.63 1.37 12.90
N GLY A 15 0.75 2.14 13.99
CA GLY A 15 1.37 1.68 15.23
C GLY A 15 2.90 1.63 15.22
N THR A 16 3.56 2.28 14.23
CA THR A 16 5.03 2.39 14.18
C THR A 16 5.58 3.42 15.17
N HIS A 17 4.79 4.47 15.45
CA HIS A 17 5.08 5.47 16.47
C HIS A 17 3.91 5.55 17.45
N PRO A 18 4.20 5.57 18.77
CA PRO A 18 3.16 5.80 19.78
C PRO A 18 2.58 7.21 19.61
N ILE A 19 1.35 7.39 20.10
CA ILE A 19 0.72 8.70 20.24
C ILE A 19 0.84 9.15 21.71
N ASP A 20 1.02 10.46 21.92
CA ASP A 20 1.12 11.01 23.27
C ASP A 20 -0.27 11.23 23.90
N GLN A 21 -1.27 11.55 23.09
CA GLN A 21 -2.64 11.85 23.52
C GLN A 21 -3.64 11.55 22.41
N GLY A 22 -4.91 11.32 22.82
CA GLY A 22 -6.01 11.02 21.90
C GLY A 22 -6.15 9.52 21.62
N SER A 23 -6.91 9.17 20.59
CA SER A 23 -7.12 7.80 20.16
C SER A 23 -7.23 7.70 18.64
N ILE A 24 -6.85 6.56 18.11
CA ILE A 24 -7.01 6.21 16.70
C ILE A 24 -7.99 5.05 16.63
N ILE A 25 -9.11 5.27 15.95
CA ILE A 25 -10.16 4.26 15.77
C ILE A 25 -10.21 3.85 14.31
N PHE A 26 -10.09 2.55 14.05
CA PHE A 26 -10.24 1.94 12.75
C PHE A 26 -11.36 0.89 12.82
N ASP A 27 -12.37 1.04 11.99
CA ASP A 27 -13.56 0.16 11.94
C ASP A 27 -14.09 -0.19 13.34
N ASN A 28 -14.43 0.84 14.12
CA ASN A 28 -14.90 0.76 15.53
C ASN A 28 -13.93 0.09 16.52
N THR A 29 -12.70 -0.19 16.11
CA THR A 29 -11.65 -0.76 16.95
C THR A 29 -10.59 0.29 17.26
N GLU A 30 -10.27 0.49 18.55
CA GLU A 30 -9.17 1.35 18.94
C GLU A 30 -7.84 0.67 18.64
N VAL A 31 -7.00 1.32 17.83
CA VAL A 31 -5.70 0.78 17.38
C VAL A 31 -4.50 1.54 17.92
N SER A 32 -4.71 2.55 18.77
CA SER A 32 -3.69 3.49 19.27
C SER A 32 -2.46 2.82 19.87
N GLU A 33 -2.64 1.72 20.60
CA GLU A 33 -1.59 0.98 21.30
C GLU A 33 -1.31 -0.40 20.66
N MET A 34 -1.93 -0.68 19.53
CA MET A 34 -1.75 -1.98 18.88
C MET A 34 -0.40 -2.06 18.17
N PRO A 35 0.31 -3.19 18.28
CA PRO A 35 1.53 -3.42 17.49
C PRO A 35 1.18 -3.53 15.99
N VAL A 36 2.12 -3.11 15.14
CA VAL A 36 1.97 -3.11 13.66
C VAL A 36 1.34 -4.40 13.09
N PRO A 37 1.77 -5.63 13.53
CA PRO A 37 1.15 -6.85 13.01
C PRO A 37 -0.34 -7.01 13.37
N ALA A 38 -0.76 -6.49 14.52
CA ALA A 38 -2.17 -6.54 14.93
C ALA A 38 -3.02 -5.57 14.09
N VAL A 39 -2.52 -4.34 13.88
CA VAL A 39 -3.15 -3.35 13.01
C VAL A 39 -3.28 -3.89 11.58
N ALA A 40 -2.22 -4.52 11.07
CA ALA A 40 -2.24 -5.14 9.75
C ALA A 40 -3.24 -6.31 9.64
N LYS A 41 -3.46 -7.08 10.73
CA LYS A 41 -4.48 -8.16 10.77
C LYS A 41 -5.89 -7.61 10.64
N LEU A 42 -6.16 -6.40 11.10
CA LEU A 42 -7.45 -5.72 10.93
C LEU A 42 -7.69 -5.21 9.50
N GLY A 43 -6.72 -5.34 8.59
CA GLY A 43 -6.85 -4.89 7.21
C GLY A 43 -6.34 -3.47 6.96
N LEU A 44 -5.69 -2.83 7.93
CA LEU A 44 -5.07 -1.52 7.75
C LEU A 44 -3.60 -1.71 7.36
N LEU A 45 -3.28 -1.50 6.08
CA LEU A 45 -1.94 -1.70 5.54
C LEU A 45 -1.34 -0.38 5.05
N ARG A 46 -0.01 -0.33 5.01
CA ARG A 46 0.75 0.81 4.50
C ARG A 46 1.83 0.35 3.51
N THR A 47 1.95 1.07 2.38
CA THR A 47 3.15 1.04 1.56
C THR A 47 4.17 2.05 2.10
N PHE A 48 5.44 1.86 1.79
CA PHE A 48 6.52 2.74 2.24
C PHE A 48 6.97 3.65 1.09
N GLN A 49 7.52 4.82 1.44
CA GLN A 49 8.10 5.74 0.46
C GLN A 49 9.21 5.06 -0.37
N GLN A 50 10.06 4.25 0.28
CA GLN A 50 11.00 3.37 -0.41
C GLN A 50 10.38 2.01 -0.67
N THR A 51 10.41 1.58 -1.93
CA THR A 51 9.84 0.30 -2.35
C THR A 51 10.49 -0.87 -1.60
N LYS A 52 9.67 -1.65 -0.90
CA LYS A 52 10.11 -2.82 -0.13
C LYS A 52 9.76 -4.10 -0.87
N ILE A 53 10.62 -4.49 -1.80
CA ILE A 53 10.51 -5.74 -2.56
C ILE A 53 11.75 -6.61 -2.36
N TYR A 54 11.59 -7.90 -2.54
CA TYR A 54 12.70 -8.87 -2.52
C TYR A 54 13.33 -8.93 -3.92
N THR A 55 14.37 -8.13 -4.15
CA THR A 55 14.96 -7.90 -5.48
C THR A 55 15.52 -9.16 -6.14
N LYS A 56 15.93 -10.17 -5.35
CA LYS A 56 16.46 -11.46 -5.84
C LYS A 56 15.37 -12.46 -6.22
N LEU A 57 14.15 -12.27 -5.74
CA LEU A 57 12.99 -13.10 -6.03
C LEU A 57 12.27 -12.59 -7.29
N ASN A 58 11.56 -13.48 -7.99
CA ASN A 58 10.68 -13.08 -9.09
C ASN A 58 9.39 -12.41 -8.58
N CYS A 59 8.55 -11.89 -9.50
CA CYS A 59 7.34 -11.18 -9.10
C CYS A 59 6.34 -12.10 -8.37
N VAL A 60 6.13 -13.34 -8.83
CA VAL A 60 5.21 -14.29 -8.17
C VAL A 60 5.71 -14.63 -6.77
N GLU A 61 7.02 -14.90 -6.61
CA GLU A 61 7.61 -15.17 -5.30
C GLU A 61 7.45 -13.99 -4.33
N ASN A 62 7.60 -12.75 -4.81
CA ASN A 62 7.33 -11.55 -4.02
C ASN A 62 5.87 -11.50 -3.55
N MET A 63 4.91 -11.82 -4.44
CA MET A 63 3.49 -11.87 -4.11
C MET A 63 3.22 -12.91 -3.02
N LEU A 64 3.72 -14.14 -3.20
CA LEU A 64 3.47 -15.25 -2.28
C LEU A 64 4.06 -15.00 -0.89
N ILE A 65 5.28 -14.43 -0.80
CA ILE A 65 5.91 -14.15 0.50
C ILE A 65 5.24 -12.98 1.23
N SER A 66 4.54 -12.09 0.51
CA SER A 66 3.81 -10.96 1.11
C SER A 66 2.47 -11.36 1.69
N HIS A 67 1.95 -12.53 1.32
CA HIS A 67 0.68 -13.01 1.86
C HIS A 67 0.83 -13.36 3.34
N LYS A 68 -0.15 -12.97 4.15
CA LYS A 68 -0.24 -13.38 5.56
C LYS A 68 -0.20 -14.89 5.63
N ALA A 69 0.91 -15.46 6.11
CA ALA A 69 0.89 -16.85 6.54
C ALA A 69 -0.12 -16.95 7.71
N SER A 70 -1.18 -17.74 7.55
CA SER A 70 -1.92 -18.20 8.70
C SER A 70 -0.93 -18.90 9.63
N ASP A 71 -1.08 -18.78 10.94
CA ASP A 71 -0.14 -19.20 12.01
C ASP A 71 0.37 -20.66 11.93
N SER A 72 0.05 -21.40 10.90
CA SER A 72 0.50 -22.77 10.62
C SER A 72 1.62 -22.77 9.56
N GLY A 73 2.83 -22.73 10.06
CA GLY A 73 4.13 -23.07 9.46
C GLY A 73 4.21 -23.41 7.96
N PHE A 74 4.19 -22.39 7.08
CA PHE A 74 4.38 -22.54 5.62
C PHE A 74 5.79 -22.99 5.20
N ILE A 75 6.73 -23.19 6.14
CA ILE A 75 8.15 -23.44 5.83
C ILE A 75 8.36 -24.72 5.02
N PHE A 76 7.39 -25.66 5.02
CA PHE A 76 7.47 -26.92 4.27
C PHE A 76 6.16 -27.34 3.57
N ALA A 77 5.14 -26.49 3.53
CA ALA A 77 3.87 -26.80 2.88
C ALA A 77 3.91 -26.43 1.38
N LYS A 78 3.31 -27.25 0.55
CA LYS A 78 3.09 -26.96 -0.88
C LYS A 78 2.24 -25.68 -0.97
N ILE A 79 2.70 -24.68 -1.73
CA ILE A 79 1.96 -23.44 -1.94
C ILE A 79 0.59 -23.79 -2.54
N PRO A 80 -0.53 -23.33 -1.95
CA PRO A 80 -1.86 -23.57 -2.48
C PRO A 80 -1.99 -23.00 -3.90
N THR A 81 -2.66 -23.73 -4.77
CA THR A 81 -2.84 -23.33 -6.20
C THR A 81 -3.66 -22.05 -6.32
N ASP A 82 -4.67 -21.89 -5.46
CA ASP A 82 -5.53 -20.70 -5.38
C ASP A 82 -4.74 -19.43 -5.03
N LEU A 83 -3.73 -19.56 -4.16
CA LEU A 83 -2.87 -18.43 -3.80
C LEU A 83 -1.98 -17.98 -4.98
N THR A 84 -1.49 -18.94 -5.76
CA THR A 84 -0.70 -18.63 -6.97
C THR A 84 -1.59 -17.97 -8.03
N GLU A 85 -2.80 -18.48 -8.23
CA GLU A 85 -3.77 -17.88 -9.14
C GLU A 85 -4.14 -16.45 -8.73
N LYS A 86 -4.38 -16.22 -7.43
CA LYS A 86 -4.60 -14.87 -6.88
C LYS A 86 -3.42 -13.94 -7.18
N ALA A 87 -2.20 -14.41 -6.95
CA ALA A 87 -0.99 -13.64 -7.24
C ALA A 87 -0.89 -13.26 -8.72
N GLU A 88 -1.13 -14.21 -9.63
CA GLU A 88 -1.10 -13.97 -11.06
C GLU A 88 -2.21 -13.01 -11.52
N ASN A 89 -3.42 -13.12 -10.95
CA ASN A 89 -4.53 -12.21 -11.23
C ASN A 89 -4.20 -10.77 -10.80
N LEU A 90 -3.59 -10.58 -9.62
CA LEU A 90 -3.16 -9.26 -9.15
C LEU A 90 -2.00 -8.71 -9.98
N LEU A 91 -1.05 -9.56 -10.40
CA LEU A 91 0.01 -9.16 -11.32
C LEU A 91 -0.57 -8.74 -12.68
N ASN A 92 -1.60 -9.42 -13.17
CA ASN A 92 -2.32 -9.02 -14.38
C ASN A 92 -3.02 -7.66 -14.19
N PHE A 93 -3.70 -7.46 -13.07
CA PHE A 93 -4.35 -6.20 -12.72
C PHE A 93 -3.38 -5.01 -12.74
N VAL A 94 -2.19 -5.17 -12.18
CA VAL A 94 -1.17 -4.10 -12.21
C VAL A 94 -0.37 -4.03 -13.53
N GLY A 95 -0.60 -4.97 -14.48
CA GLY A 95 0.06 -5.00 -15.79
C GLY A 95 1.46 -5.60 -15.77
N LEU A 96 1.75 -6.47 -14.80
CA LEU A 96 3.04 -7.17 -14.65
C LEU A 96 2.98 -8.66 -14.98
N TYR A 97 1.85 -9.19 -15.44
CA TYR A 97 1.68 -10.63 -15.72
C TYR A 97 2.75 -11.19 -16.65
N GLN A 98 3.08 -10.48 -17.73
CA GLN A 98 4.10 -10.91 -18.69
C GLN A 98 5.52 -10.93 -18.09
N LYS A 99 5.71 -10.26 -16.96
CA LYS A 99 6.97 -10.17 -16.21
C LYS A 99 6.98 -10.98 -14.92
N ARG A 100 5.95 -11.81 -14.69
CA ARG A 100 5.75 -12.51 -13.43
C ARG A 100 6.94 -13.38 -12.98
N ASN A 101 7.69 -13.92 -13.94
CA ASN A 101 8.89 -14.74 -13.71
C ASN A 101 10.19 -13.93 -13.72
N LEU A 102 10.14 -12.62 -13.99
CA LEU A 102 11.31 -11.75 -13.96
C LEU A 102 11.67 -11.43 -12.51
N ARG A 103 12.96 -11.33 -12.20
CA ARG A 103 13.41 -10.87 -10.88
C ARG A 103 12.91 -9.46 -10.63
N ALA A 104 12.41 -9.21 -9.43
CA ALA A 104 11.85 -7.92 -9.08
C ALA A 104 12.90 -6.78 -9.15
N GLY A 105 14.18 -7.09 -8.92
CA GLY A 105 15.28 -6.15 -9.10
C GLY A 105 15.52 -5.69 -10.54
N ASP A 106 15.08 -6.46 -11.54
CA ASP A 106 15.23 -6.14 -12.96
C ASP A 106 14.06 -5.31 -13.52
N LEU A 107 13.05 -5.06 -12.68
CA LEU A 107 11.94 -4.17 -13.01
C LEU A 107 12.39 -2.71 -12.95
N SER A 108 11.80 -1.86 -13.81
CA SER A 108 11.94 -0.41 -13.64
C SER A 108 11.33 0.05 -12.32
N PHE A 109 11.77 1.20 -11.79
CA PHE A 109 11.29 1.75 -10.53
C PHE A 109 9.75 1.85 -10.48
N GLY A 110 9.10 2.33 -11.54
CA GLY A 110 7.64 2.39 -11.61
C GLY A 110 6.98 1.00 -11.59
N GLN A 111 7.62 -0.02 -12.20
CA GLN A 111 7.14 -1.40 -12.15
C GLN A 111 7.32 -2.03 -10.76
N GLN A 112 8.39 -1.68 -10.06
CA GLN A 112 8.60 -2.08 -8.67
C GLN A 112 7.52 -1.51 -7.75
N LYS A 113 7.12 -0.24 -7.94
CA LYS A 113 5.99 0.38 -7.23
C LYS A 113 4.66 -0.34 -7.51
N LEU A 114 4.43 -0.75 -8.75
CA LEU A 114 3.24 -1.55 -9.11
C LEU A 114 3.27 -2.94 -8.47
N LEU A 115 4.45 -3.57 -8.40
CA LEU A 115 4.61 -4.85 -7.70
C LEU A 115 4.32 -4.69 -6.20
N GLU A 116 4.86 -3.65 -5.55
CA GLU A 116 4.58 -3.35 -4.14
C GLU A 116 3.09 -3.16 -3.87
N LEU A 117 2.39 -2.44 -4.76
CA LEU A 117 0.95 -2.27 -4.69
C LEU A 117 0.21 -3.61 -4.79
N ALA A 118 0.61 -4.47 -5.74
CA ALA A 118 0.02 -5.81 -5.89
C ALA A 118 0.28 -6.68 -4.66
N MET A 119 1.48 -6.63 -4.07
CA MET A 119 1.82 -7.33 -2.83
C MET A 119 0.93 -6.89 -1.65
N ALA A 120 0.62 -5.60 -1.53
CA ALA A 120 -0.30 -5.12 -0.51
C ALA A 120 -1.71 -5.69 -0.70
N LEU A 121 -2.19 -5.79 -1.95
CA LEU A 121 -3.51 -6.33 -2.29
C LEU A 121 -3.63 -7.84 -2.03
N MET A 122 -2.53 -8.60 -1.96
CA MET A 122 -2.57 -10.03 -1.59
C MET A 122 -3.26 -10.28 -0.25
N ASN A 123 -3.22 -9.29 0.65
CA ASN A 123 -3.76 -9.39 2.00
C ASN A 123 -5.18 -8.83 2.13
N GLU A 124 -5.84 -8.47 1.01
CA GLU A 124 -7.21 -7.95 0.97
C GLU A 124 -7.46 -6.85 2.03
N PRO A 125 -6.71 -5.73 1.97
CA PRO A 125 -6.85 -4.70 2.99
C PRO A 125 -8.21 -4.01 2.91
N GLU A 126 -8.72 -3.58 4.07
CA GLU A 126 -9.87 -2.68 4.18
C GLU A 126 -9.46 -1.24 3.86
N MET A 127 -8.24 -0.89 4.27
CA MET A 127 -7.67 0.44 4.05
C MET A 127 -6.18 0.34 3.71
N LEU A 128 -5.77 1.13 2.71
CA LEU A 128 -4.39 1.19 2.26
C LEU A 128 -3.85 2.62 2.37
N LEU A 129 -2.79 2.79 3.18
CA LEU A 129 -2.05 4.03 3.32
C LEU A 129 -0.94 4.07 2.28
N LEU A 130 -0.95 5.07 1.40
CA LEU A 130 0.00 5.22 0.30
C LEU A 130 0.85 6.49 0.51
N ASP A 131 2.15 6.30 0.68
CA ASP A 131 3.10 7.41 0.89
C ASP A 131 3.79 7.75 -0.43
N GLU A 132 3.34 8.82 -1.09
CA GLU A 132 3.83 9.31 -2.37
C GLU A 132 3.90 8.23 -3.47
N PRO A 133 2.76 7.60 -3.81
CA PRO A 133 2.76 6.47 -4.75
C PRO A 133 3.24 6.83 -6.16
N THR A 134 3.27 8.12 -6.53
CA THR A 134 3.73 8.58 -7.85
C THR A 134 5.11 9.23 -7.83
N ALA A 135 5.78 9.34 -6.65
CA ALA A 135 7.11 9.94 -6.56
C ALA A 135 8.16 9.15 -7.35
N GLY A 136 8.96 9.88 -8.13
CA GLY A 136 10.05 9.29 -8.93
C GLY A 136 9.59 8.48 -10.16
N ILE A 137 8.28 8.53 -10.48
CA ILE A 137 7.72 7.80 -11.63
C ILE A 137 7.68 8.70 -12.87
N ASN A 138 7.99 8.09 -14.02
CA ASN A 138 7.88 8.78 -15.30
C ASN A 138 6.44 9.30 -15.48
N PRO A 139 6.24 10.59 -15.87
CA PRO A 139 4.93 11.19 -16.08
C PRO A 139 3.98 10.40 -16.98
N THR A 140 4.51 9.67 -17.95
CA THR A 140 3.70 8.82 -18.85
C THR A 140 3.06 7.63 -18.14
N LEU A 141 3.63 7.18 -17.02
CA LEU A 141 3.12 6.04 -16.23
C LEU A 141 2.19 6.47 -15.09
N ILE A 142 2.18 7.74 -14.72
CA ILE A 142 1.40 8.26 -13.58
C ILE A 142 -0.10 8.01 -13.81
N ASN A 143 -0.63 8.27 -15.01
CA ASN A 143 -2.03 8.04 -15.31
C ASN A 143 -2.41 6.55 -15.11
N GLY A 144 -1.53 5.63 -15.51
CA GLY A 144 -1.76 4.20 -15.29
C GLY A 144 -1.81 3.80 -13.81
N ILE A 145 -1.07 4.49 -12.95
CA ILE A 145 -1.14 4.28 -11.49
C ILE A 145 -2.45 4.86 -10.93
N ILE A 146 -2.81 6.08 -11.34
CA ILE A 146 -4.07 6.71 -10.94
C ILE A 146 -5.26 5.80 -11.29
N ASP A 147 -5.33 5.29 -12.51
CA ASP A 147 -6.41 4.40 -12.96
C ASP A 147 -6.49 3.13 -12.09
N ARG A 148 -5.35 2.57 -11.67
CA ARG A 148 -5.33 1.40 -10.78
C ARG A 148 -5.79 1.74 -9.38
N LEU A 149 -5.38 2.88 -8.84
CA LEU A 149 -5.82 3.34 -7.52
C LEU A 149 -7.33 3.61 -7.49
N ILE A 150 -7.88 4.22 -8.56
CA ILE A 150 -9.33 4.41 -8.70
C ILE A 150 -10.06 3.05 -8.72
N LYS A 151 -9.54 2.07 -9.49
CA LYS A 151 -10.12 0.72 -9.53
C LYS A 151 -10.03 0.00 -8.19
N ILE A 152 -8.92 0.12 -7.47
CA ILE A 152 -8.77 -0.43 -6.13
C ILE A 152 -9.86 0.10 -5.20
N ASN A 153 -10.13 1.39 -5.24
CA ASN A 153 -11.19 1.97 -4.42
C ASN A 153 -12.58 1.55 -4.89
N LYS A 154 -12.87 1.62 -6.22
CA LYS A 154 -14.23 1.38 -6.74
C LYS A 154 -14.60 -0.10 -6.84
N ASP A 155 -13.69 -0.92 -7.37
CA ASP A 155 -13.98 -2.31 -7.73
C ASP A 155 -13.69 -3.27 -6.57
N TYR A 156 -12.69 -2.95 -5.74
CA TYR A 156 -12.32 -3.75 -4.56
C TYR A 156 -12.86 -3.19 -3.24
N GLY A 157 -13.46 -1.98 -3.25
CA GLY A 157 -14.00 -1.35 -2.06
C GLY A 157 -12.97 -0.87 -1.03
N ILE A 158 -11.68 -0.87 -1.39
CA ILE A 158 -10.59 -0.54 -0.47
C ILE A 158 -10.51 0.97 -0.27
N THR A 159 -10.54 1.44 0.98
CA THR A 159 -10.32 2.84 1.30
C THR A 159 -8.86 3.22 1.10
N LEU A 160 -8.60 4.35 0.42
CA LEU A 160 -7.26 4.84 0.17
C LEU A 160 -7.01 6.13 0.97
N LEU A 161 -5.96 6.15 1.78
CA LEU A 161 -5.42 7.36 2.38
C LEU A 161 -4.06 7.66 1.75
N VAL A 162 -3.95 8.76 1.02
CA VAL A 162 -2.82 9.04 0.15
C VAL A 162 -2.10 10.32 0.57
N ILE A 163 -0.80 10.25 0.80
CA ILE A 163 0.07 11.43 0.87
C ILE A 163 0.60 11.70 -0.53
N GLU A 164 0.35 12.88 -1.06
CA GLU A 164 0.84 13.32 -2.36
C GLU A 164 1.12 14.81 -2.38
N HIS A 165 2.04 15.24 -3.27
CA HIS A 165 2.35 16.64 -3.52
C HIS A 165 1.94 17.08 -4.92
N ASN A 166 1.71 16.13 -5.82
CA ASN A 166 1.30 16.41 -7.18
C ASN A 166 -0.20 16.71 -7.20
N MET A 167 -0.54 17.99 -7.38
CA MET A 167 -1.93 18.47 -7.39
C MET A 167 -2.78 17.76 -8.45
N LYS A 168 -2.21 17.41 -9.61
CA LYS A 168 -2.94 16.68 -10.64
C LYS A 168 -3.36 15.30 -10.15
N VAL A 169 -2.47 14.60 -9.43
CA VAL A 169 -2.76 13.28 -8.85
C VAL A 169 -3.83 13.41 -7.76
N ILE A 170 -3.66 14.38 -6.86
CA ILE A 170 -4.62 14.63 -5.77
C ILE A 170 -6.02 14.87 -6.34
N MET A 171 -6.15 15.82 -7.29
CA MET A 171 -7.45 16.17 -7.89
C MET A 171 -8.08 15.02 -8.70
N SER A 172 -7.28 14.05 -9.15
CA SER A 172 -7.79 12.88 -9.87
C SER A 172 -8.28 11.76 -8.96
N LEU A 173 -7.73 11.67 -7.72
CA LEU A 173 -8.00 10.56 -6.80
C LEU A 173 -8.91 10.95 -5.65
N ALA A 174 -8.76 12.17 -5.12
CA ALA A 174 -9.34 12.54 -3.84
C ALA A 174 -10.84 12.81 -3.95
N GLN A 175 -11.58 12.19 -3.05
CA GLN A 175 -12.97 12.55 -2.71
C GLN A 175 -13.00 13.55 -1.55
N LYS A 176 -11.96 13.51 -0.69
CA LYS A 176 -11.76 14.39 0.46
C LYS A 176 -10.28 14.72 0.59
N ILE A 177 -9.97 15.97 0.86
CA ILE A 177 -8.59 16.47 0.98
C ILE A 177 -8.40 17.06 2.38
N PHE A 178 -7.31 16.66 3.04
CA PHE A 178 -6.86 17.22 4.31
C PHE A 178 -5.54 17.95 4.10
N CYS A 179 -5.48 19.22 4.46
CA CYS A 179 -4.27 20.03 4.37
C CYS A 179 -3.59 20.13 5.75
N LEU A 180 -2.35 19.64 5.84
CA LEU A 180 -1.56 19.70 7.07
C LEU A 180 -0.40 20.70 6.92
N ALA A 181 -0.15 21.48 7.98
CA ALA A 181 1.07 22.25 8.13
C ALA A 181 1.48 22.31 9.61
N HIS A 182 2.79 22.16 9.87
CA HIS A 182 3.35 22.18 11.23
C HIS A 182 2.63 21.26 12.24
N GLY A 183 2.23 20.08 11.80
CA GLY A 183 1.53 19.09 12.62
C GLY A 183 0.07 19.42 12.93
N LYS A 184 -0.50 20.47 12.30
CA LYS A 184 -1.90 20.88 12.49
C LYS A 184 -2.69 20.77 11.21
N MET A 185 -3.95 20.40 11.32
CA MET A 185 -4.89 20.44 10.20
C MET A 185 -5.28 21.91 9.96
N LEU A 186 -5.03 22.39 8.71
CA LEU A 186 -5.35 23.75 8.30
C LEU A 186 -6.70 23.87 7.62
N ALA A 187 -7.04 22.89 6.81
CA ALA A 187 -8.27 22.90 6.02
C ALA A 187 -8.66 21.46 5.64
N GLU A 188 -9.93 21.25 5.38
CA GLU A 188 -10.48 20.07 4.72
C GLU A 188 -11.47 20.49 3.63
N GLY A 189 -11.59 19.69 2.57
CA GLY A 189 -12.50 19.95 1.46
C GLY A 189 -12.73 18.72 0.58
#